data_76e16bfafe4253bbba2c8eea522f7277
#
_entry.id   76e16bfafe4253bbba2c8eea522f7277
#
_cell.length_a   1.000
_cell.length_b   1.000
_cell.length_c   1.000
_cell.angle_alpha   90.00
_cell.angle_beta   90.00
_cell.angle_gamma   90.00
#
_symmetry.space_group_name_H-M   'P 1'
#
loop_
_entity.id
_entity.type
_entity.pdbx_description
1 polymer ?
#
loop_
_entity_poly.entity_id
_entity_poly.type
_entity_poly.pdbx_seq_one_letter_code
_entity_poly.pdbx_strand_id
1 'polypeptide(L)'
;ILMITVMTYEMPKLPYTNNALEPVISQQTIDYHYGKHLQTYVNNLNNLVPGTEFEGKDLVTIVATAPDGAIFNNAGQVLNHTLYFLQFAPKPAHSEPTGKLAEAIKRDFGSFENFKKEFNAAAVGLFGSGWAWLSADKNGKLHITKEANGSNPVRAGLVPLLGFDVWEHAYYLDYQNRRADHVNELWSIIDWLSLIHI
;
A
#
# COMPACT_ATOMS: atom_id res chain seq x y z
N ILE A 1 -12.71 19.08 33.37
CA ILE A 1 -11.59 19.12 32.44
C ILE A 1 -11.88 18.04 31.40
N LEU A 2 -12.39 18.43 30.22
CA LEU A 2 -12.54 17.51 29.09
C LEU A 2 -11.12 17.09 28.68
N MET A 3 -10.76 15.82 28.88
CA MET A 3 -9.61 15.25 28.20
C MET A 3 -9.98 15.13 26.71
N ILE A 4 -9.50 16.06 25.91
CA ILE A 4 -9.54 15.91 24.46
C ILE A 4 -8.52 14.81 24.17
N THR A 5 -9.03 13.62 23.86
CA THR A 5 -8.18 12.53 23.36
C THR A 5 -7.71 12.96 21.97
N VAL A 6 -6.48 13.45 21.88
CA VAL A 6 -5.87 13.74 20.59
C VAL A 6 -5.71 12.40 19.85
N MET A 7 -6.34 12.28 18.69
CA MET A 7 -6.17 11.10 17.85
C MET A 7 -4.72 11.03 17.39
N THR A 8 -4.02 9.95 17.71
CA THR A 8 -2.65 9.69 17.24
C THR A 8 -2.68 8.59 16.18
N TYR A 9 -1.79 8.72 15.19
CA TYR A 9 -1.58 7.71 14.16
C TYR A 9 -0.52 6.74 14.65
N GLU A 10 -0.75 5.45 14.43
CA GLU A 10 0.08 4.39 14.96
C GLU A 10 0.65 3.51 13.85
N MET A 11 1.76 2.84 14.17
CA MET A 11 2.32 1.80 13.32
C MET A 11 1.35 0.61 13.25
N PRO A 12 1.08 0.05 12.07
CA PRO A 12 0.35 -1.20 11.98
C PRO A 12 1.17 -2.31 12.63
N LYS A 13 0.49 -3.24 13.32
CA LYS A 13 1.15 -4.42 13.84
C LYS A 13 1.31 -5.44 12.72
N LEU A 14 2.54 -5.85 12.43
CA LEU A 14 2.81 -6.87 11.42
C LEU A 14 2.25 -8.23 11.89
N PRO A 15 1.52 -8.97 11.01
CA PRO A 15 1.03 -10.31 11.33
C PRO A 15 2.09 -11.40 11.14
N TYR A 16 3.35 -11.03 10.90
CA TYR A 16 4.50 -11.91 10.68
C TYR A 16 5.77 -11.31 11.29
N THR A 17 6.80 -12.14 11.48
CA THR A 17 8.12 -11.68 11.93
C THR A 17 8.89 -11.00 10.80
N ASN A 18 9.88 -10.17 11.14
CA ASN A 18 10.61 -9.38 10.13
C ASN A 18 11.33 -10.21 9.07
N ASN A 19 11.69 -11.47 9.37
CA ASN A 19 12.35 -12.39 8.42
C ASN A 19 11.39 -13.35 7.72
N ALA A 20 10.10 -13.28 8.00
CA ALA A 20 9.14 -14.29 7.53
C ALA A 20 8.86 -14.23 6.03
N LEU A 21 9.10 -13.09 5.39
CA LEU A 21 8.86 -12.91 3.94
C LEU A 21 10.06 -13.27 3.07
N GLU A 22 11.17 -13.70 3.68
CA GLU A 22 12.34 -14.16 2.93
C GLU A 22 12.01 -15.41 2.10
N PRO A 23 12.60 -15.57 0.90
CA PRO A 23 13.60 -14.69 0.27
C PRO A 23 13.04 -13.51 -0.53
N VAL A 24 11.72 -13.31 -0.56
CA VAL A 24 11.08 -12.28 -1.39
C VAL A 24 11.41 -10.87 -0.89
N ILE A 25 11.28 -10.66 0.41
CA ILE A 25 11.69 -9.43 1.10
C ILE A 25 12.57 -9.84 2.28
N SER A 26 13.81 -9.34 2.32
CA SER A 26 14.75 -9.67 3.39
C SER A 26 14.35 -9.02 4.72
N GLN A 27 14.83 -9.60 5.82
CA GLN A 27 14.71 -8.99 7.14
C GLN A 27 15.30 -7.57 7.15
N GLN A 28 16.45 -7.36 6.52
CA GLN A 28 17.09 -6.04 6.44
C GLN A 28 16.16 -5.02 5.78
N THR A 29 15.50 -5.38 4.69
CA THR A 29 14.53 -4.49 4.04
C THR A 29 13.37 -4.17 4.96
N ILE A 30 12.79 -5.14 5.67
CA ILE A 30 11.69 -4.89 6.62
C ILE A 30 12.17 -4.00 7.78
N ASP A 31 13.36 -4.24 8.34
CA ASP A 31 13.91 -3.45 9.43
C ASP A 31 14.04 -1.96 9.06
N TYR A 32 14.41 -1.65 7.83
CA TYR A 32 14.46 -0.27 7.32
C TYR A 32 13.10 0.23 6.85
N HIS A 33 12.40 -0.53 6.01
CA HIS A 33 11.19 -0.08 5.34
C HIS A 33 10.04 0.13 6.33
N TYR A 34 9.78 -0.87 7.17
CA TYR A 34 8.80 -0.77 8.26
C TYR A 34 9.35 0.00 9.46
N GLY A 35 10.52 -0.39 9.94
CA GLY A 35 11.06 0.10 11.22
C GLY A 35 11.62 1.51 11.17
N LYS A 36 11.97 2.05 10.00
CA LYS A 36 12.54 3.40 9.84
C LYS A 36 11.67 4.28 8.94
N HIS A 37 11.45 3.90 7.68
CA HIS A 37 10.66 4.73 6.76
C HIS A 37 9.23 4.95 7.25
N LEU A 38 8.47 3.89 7.48
CA LEU A 38 7.09 4.00 7.96
C LEU A 38 7.03 4.69 9.32
N GLN A 39 7.90 4.34 10.25
CA GLN A 39 7.97 4.97 11.57
C GLN A 39 8.18 6.49 11.45
N THR A 40 9.04 6.92 10.54
CA THR A 40 9.30 8.35 10.30
C THR A 40 8.05 9.06 9.77
N TYR A 41 7.33 8.45 8.81
CA TYR A 41 6.09 9.03 8.31
C TYR A 41 5.02 9.15 9.40
N VAL A 42 4.88 8.14 10.25
CA VAL A 42 3.97 8.18 11.40
C VAL A 42 4.35 9.30 12.37
N ASN A 43 5.62 9.40 12.74
CA ASN A 43 6.11 10.45 13.63
C ASN A 43 5.88 11.84 13.03
N ASN A 44 6.19 12.03 11.76
CA ASN A 44 5.98 13.31 11.07
C ASN A 44 4.49 13.68 11.03
N LEU A 45 3.61 12.73 10.72
CA LEU A 45 2.18 13.00 10.67
C LEU A 45 1.65 13.42 12.04
N ASN A 46 2.05 12.73 13.11
CA ASN A 46 1.67 13.07 14.48
C ASN A 46 2.19 14.45 14.93
N ASN A 47 3.28 14.94 14.33
CA ASN A 47 3.80 16.28 14.59
C ASN A 47 3.12 17.37 13.74
N LEU A 48 2.67 17.03 12.54
CA LEU A 48 2.12 17.99 11.57
C LEU A 48 0.63 18.28 11.78
N VAL A 49 -0.15 17.27 12.19
CA VAL A 49 -1.62 17.35 12.25
C VAL A 49 -2.16 18.21 13.40
N PRO A 50 -1.59 18.19 14.64
CA PRO A 50 -2.12 18.96 15.76
C PRO A 50 -2.23 20.47 15.45
N GLY A 51 -3.36 21.06 15.81
CA GLY A 51 -3.63 22.50 15.58
C GLY A 51 -4.02 22.84 14.14
N THR A 52 -4.19 21.86 13.25
CA THR A 52 -4.68 22.04 11.88
C THR A 52 -6.15 21.61 11.76
N GLU A 53 -6.75 21.88 10.60
CA GLU A 53 -8.11 21.40 10.26
C GLU A 53 -8.23 19.88 10.19
N PHE A 54 -7.11 19.16 10.16
CA PHE A 54 -7.05 17.69 10.11
C PHE A 54 -6.96 17.04 11.50
N GLU A 55 -6.86 17.83 12.56
CA GLU A 55 -6.83 17.29 13.92
C GLU A 55 -8.09 16.49 14.20
N GLY A 56 -7.92 15.26 14.70
CA GLY A 56 -9.02 14.35 15.01
C GLY A 56 -9.64 13.64 13.80
N LYS A 57 -9.15 13.87 12.58
CA LYS A 57 -9.62 13.16 11.38
C LYS A 57 -8.87 11.83 11.19
N ASP A 58 -9.60 10.85 10.65
CA ASP A 58 -8.99 9.58 10.28
C ASP A 58 -8.06 9.72 9.07
N LEU A 59 -7.19 8.74 8.92
CA LEU A 59 -6.13 8.74 7.91
C LEU A 59 -6.68 8.81 6.48
N VAL A 60 -7.75 8.05 6.18
CA VAL A 60 -8.35 8.02 4.84
C VAL A 60 -8.94 9.39 4.49
N THR A 61 -9.63 10.03 5.44
CA THR A 61 -10.17 11.39 5.26
C THR A 61 -9.07 12.39 4.98
N ILE A 62 -7.94 12.34 5.70
CA ILE A 62 -6.80 13.23 5.45
C ILE A 62 -6.26 13.03 4.04
N VAL A 63 -6.00 11.78 3.65
CA VAL A 63 -5.47 11.46 2.31
C VAL A 63 -6.42 11.91 1.19
N ALA A 64 -7.73 11.74 1.41
CA ALA A 64 -8.74 12.14 0.43
C ALA A 64 -8.87 13.66 0.26
N THR A 65 -8.63 14.46 1.32
CA THR A 65 -9.02 15.86 1.36
C THR A 65 -7.89 16.87 1.56
N ALA A 66 -6.72 16.44 2.05
CA ALA A 66 -5.59 17.33 2.27
C ALA A 66 -5.05 17.86 0.93
N PRO A 67 -4.73 19.16 0.86
CA PRO A 67 -4.02 19.71 -0.29
C PRO A 67 -2.60 19.15 -0.38
N ASP A 68 -1.96 19.30 -1.56
CA ASP A 68 -0.56 18.94 -1.72
C ASP A 68 0.30 19.63 -0.66
N GLY A 69 1.20 18.86 -0.04
CA GLY A 69 2.06 19.37 1.02
C GLY A 69 2.45 18.29 2.02
N ALA A 70 3.09 18.71 3.11
CA ALA A 70 3.68 17.81 4.08
C ALA A 70 2.65 16.86 4.74
N ILE A 71 1.47 17.35 5.11
CA ILE A 71 0.41 16.52 5.71
C ILE A 71 -0.04 15.44 4.73
N PHE A 72 -0.35 15.82 3.49
CA PHE A 72 -0.74 14.85 2.45
C PHE A 72 0.36 13.81 2.19
N ASN A 73 1.60 14.26 2.03
CA ASN A 73 2.72 13.36 1.75
C ASN A 73 2.92 12.32 2.86
N ASN A 74 2.92 12.75 4.11
CA ASN A 74 3.12 11.83 5.24
C ASN A 74 1.87 10.96 5.50
N ALA A 75 0.67 11.51 5.42
CA ALA A 75 -0.57 10.73 5.55
C ALA A 75 -0.71 9.69 4.44
N GLY A 76 -0.43 10.08 3.20
CA GLY A 76 -0.44 9.16 2.06
C GLY A 76 0.55 8.01 2.26
N GLN A 77 1.77 8.31 2.69
CA GLN A 77 2.78 7.28 2.95
C GLN A 77 2.42 6.39 4.14
N VAL A 78 1.82 6.92 5.20
CA VAL A 78 1.33 6.08 6.31
C VAL A 78 0.25 5.12 5.82
N LEU A 79 -0.72 5.60 5.03
CA LEU A 79 -1.78 4.76 4.48
C LEU A 79 -1.22 3.71 3.51
N ASN A 80 -0.38 4.13 2.57
CA ASN A 80 0.22 3.25 1.57
C ASN A 80 1.02 2.11 2.21
N HIS A 81 1.90 2.43 3.15
CA HIS A 81 2.73 1.43 3.82
C HIS A 81 1.92 0.51 4.74
N THR A 82 0.89 1.04 5.41
CA THR A 82 -0.02 0.23 6.23
C THR A 82 -0.71 -0.83 5.39
N LEU A 83 -1.30 -0.45 4.26
CA LEU A 83 -1.95 -1.38 3.35
C LEU A 83 -0.93 -2.37 2.75
N TYR A 84 0.25 -1.88 2.37
CA TYR A 84 1.33 -2.69 1.80
C TYR A 84 1.79 -3.80 2.74
N PHE A 85 2.16 -3.49 3.97
CA PHE A 85 2.66 -4.49 4.90
C PHE A 85 1.60 -5.47 5.38
N LEU A 86 0.33 -5.05 5.49
CA LEU A 86 -0.76 -5.91 5.94
C LEU A 86 -1.30 -6.86 4.86
N GLN A 87 -0.91 -6.68 3.60
CA GLN A 87 -1.36 -7.55 2.49
C GLN A 87 -0.53 -8.82 2.30
N PHE A 88 0.56 -8.99 3.05
CA PHE A 88 1.48 -10.11 2.88
C PHE A 88 1.29 -11.20 3.91
N ALA A 89 1.60 -12.44 3.49
CA ALA A 89 1.74 -13.60 4.37
C ALA A 89 2.93 -14.46 3.92
N PRO A 90 3.66 -15.09 4.86
CA PRO A 90 4.80 -15.96 4.51
C PRO A 90 4.42 -17.17 3.65
N LYS A 91 3.22 -17.70 3.88
CA LYS A 91 2.66 -18.86 3.17
C LYS A 91 1.18 -18.59 2.90
N PRO A 92 0.86 -17.84 1.86
CA PRO A 92 -0.53 -17.56 1.53
C PRO A 92 -1.31 -18.83 1.26
N ALA A 93 -2.57 -18.88 1.71
CA ALA A 93 -3.44 -20.03 1.50
C ALA A 93 -3.82 -20.23 0.01
N HIS A 94 -3.79 -19.13 -0.76
CA HIS A 94 -4.14 -19.12 -2.17
C HIS A 94 -3.10 -18.31 -2.96
N SER A 95 -2.76 -18.80 -4.16
CA SER A 95 -1.88 -18.09 -5.11
C SER A 95 -2.62 -17.07 -5.98
N GLU A 96 -3.94 -17.11 -5.94
CA GLU A 96 -4.84 -16.27 -6.74
C GLU A 96 -6.03 -15.81 -5.87
N PRO A 97 -6.67 -14.70 -6.21
CA PRO A 97 -7.89 -14.27 -5.52
C PRO A 97 -9.03 -15.28 -5.71
N THR A 98 -9.93 -15.30 -4.74
CA THR A 98 -11.14 -16.12 -4.75
C THR A 98 -12.40 -15.25 -4.60
N GLY A 99 -13.57 -15.82 -4.79
CA GLY A 99 -14.85 -15.15 -4.54
C GLY A 99 -15.08 -13.91 -5.41
N LYS A 100 -15.65 -12.87 -4.83
CA LYS A 100 -16.05 -11.65 -5.53
C LYS A 100 -14.88 -10.92 -6.22
N LEU A 101 -13.72 -10.91 -5.62
CA LEU A 101 -12.54 -10.28 -6.22
C LEU A 101 -12.11 -11.04 -7.49
N ALA A 102 -12.08 -12.37 -7.46
CA ALA A 102 -11.78 -13.19 -8.64
C ALA A 102 -12.80 -12.95 -9.77
N GLU A 103 -14.09 -12.87 -9.44
CA GLU A 103 -15.14 -12.56 -10.42
C GLU A 103 -14.99 -11.17 -11.03
N ALA A 104 -14.69 -10.16 -10.21
CA ALA A 104 -14.43 -8.80 -10.67
C ALA A 104 -13.20 -8.70 -11.57
N ILE A 105 -12.11 -9.38 -11.22
CA ILE A 105 -10.90 -9.44 -12.04
C ILE A 105 -11.21 -10.09 -13.40
N LYS A 106 -11.94 -11.20 -13.40
CA LYS A 106 -12.35 -11.86 -14.65
C LYS A 106 -13.25 -10.96 -15.51
N ARG A 107 -14.19 -10.27 -14.87
CA ARG A 107 -15.11 -9.34 -15.56
C ARG A 107 -14.36 -8.17 -16.21
N ASP A 108 -13.42 -7.55 -15.48
CA ASP A 108 -12.83 -6.27 -15.90
C ASP A 108 -11.52 -6.44 -16.69
N PHE A 109 -10.80 -7.55 -16.48
CA PHE A 109 -9.52 -7.84 -17.14
C PHE A 109 -9.52 -9.10 -18.03
N GLY A 110 -10.60 -9.87 -18.01
CA GLY A 110 -10.75 -11.10 -18.80
C GLY A 110 -10.19 -12.34 -18.09
N SER A 111 -9.05 -12.23 -17.40
CA SER A 111 -8.42 -13.29 -16.63
C SER A 111 -7.51 -12.73 -15.54
N PHE A 112 -7.13 -13.56 -14.57
CA PHE A 112 -6.13 -13.22 -13.58
C PHE A 112 -4.75 -12.96 -14.22
N GLU A 113 -4.38 -13.75 -15.21
CA GLU A 113 -3.12 -13.59 -15.95
C GLU A 113 -3.05 -12.24 -16.68
N ASN A 114 -4.11 -11.82 -17.35
CA ASN A 114 -4.18 -10.51 -17.98
C ASN A 114 -4.08 -9.38 -16.95
N PHE A 115 -4.82 -9.49 -15.85
CA PHE A 115 -4.74 -8.54 -14.75
C PHE A 115 -3.30 -8.40 -14.24
N LYS A 116 -2.65 -9.53 -13.93
CA LYS A 116 -1.28 -9.57 -13.45
C LYS A 116 -0.30 -8.93 -14.42
N LYS A 117 -0.47 -9.20 -15.71
CA LYS A 117 0.33 -8.60 -16.78
C LYS A 117 0.17 -7.07 -16.83
N GLU A 118 -1.06 -6.59 -16.78
CA GLU A 118 -1.33 -5.14 -16.82
C GLU A 118 -0.84 -4.45 -15.55
N PHE A 119 -1.03 -5.07 -14.39
CA PHE A 119 -0.54 -4.56 -13.11
C PHE A 119 0.98 -4.49 -13.06
N ASN A 120 1.67 -5.54 -13.51
CA ASN A 120 3.13 -5.56 -13.60
C ASN A 120 3.64 -4.47 -14.54
N ALA A 121 3.00 -4.28 -15.69
CA ALA A 121 3.36 -3.22 -16.61
C ALA A 121 3.21 -1.83 -15.98
N ALA A 122 2.16 -1.60 -15.20
CA ALA A 122 1.95 -0.35 -14.48
C ALA A 122 3.03 -0.14 -13.40
N ALA A 123 3.32 -1.16 -12.60
CA ALA A 123 4.29 -1.09 -11.52
C ALA A 123 5.72 -0.86 -12.04
N VAL A 124 6.16 -1.62 -13.04
CA VAL A 124 7.50 -1.49 -13.63
C VAL A 124 7.64 -0.19 -14.43
N GLY A 125 6.59 0.21 -15.14
CA GLY A 125 6.59 1.38 -16.00
C GLY A 125 6.32 2.71 -15.29
N LEU A 126 6.13 2.74 -13.97
CA LEU A 126 6.02 3.99 -13.23
C LEU A 126 7.37 4.70 -13.19
N PHE A 127 7.41 5.92 -13.73
CA PHE A 127 8.64 6.70 -13.75
C PHE A 127 8.91 7.33 -12.35
N GLY A 128 10.08 7.04 -11.80
CA GLY A 128 10.49 7.56 -10.49
C GLY A 128 9.90 6.76 -9.31
N SER A 129 9.66 7.44 -8.21
CA SER A 129 9.12 6.87 -6.98
C SER A 129 7.60 6.89 -6.97
N GLY A 130 7.00 5.82 -6.50
CA GLY A 130 5.55 5.76 -6.40
C GLY A 130 5.02 4.35 -6.15
N TRP A 131 3.74 4.17 -6.47
CA TRP A 131 2.95 2.99 -6.15
C TRP A 131 2.09 2.59 -7.34
N ALA A 132 1.94 1.29 -7.56
CA ALA A 132 0.89 0.75 -8.43
C ALA A 132 -0.24 0.18 -7.57
N TRP A 133 -1.49 0.49 -7.92
CA TRP A 133 -2.66 0.08 -7.17
C TRP A 133 -3.70 -0.61 -8.03
N LEU A 134 -4.28 -1.68 -7.49
CA LEU A 134 -5.60 -2.16 -7.87
C LEU A 134 -6.61 -1.53 -6.94
N SER A 135 -7.65 -0.92 -7.49
CA SER A 135 -8.68 -0.23 -6.72
C SER A 135 -10.06 -0.49 -7.30
N ALA A 136 -11.10 -0.34 -6.49
CA ALA A 136 -12.48 -0.41 -6.93
C ALA A 136 -13.15 0.97 -6.87
N ASP A 137 -13.98 1.28 -7.86
CA ASP A 137 -14.86 2.44 -7.80
C ASP A 137 -16.17 2.12 -7.06
N LYS A 138 -17.03 3.14 -6.92
CA LYS A 138 -18.33 3.02 -6.24
C LYS A 138 -19.30 2.00 -6.88
N ASN A 139 -19.06 1.59 -8.11
CA ASN A 139 -19.85 0.59 -8.83
C ASN A 139 -19.20 -0.80 -8.77
N GLY A 140 -18.09 -0.94 -8.06
CA GLY A 140 -17.34 -2.19 -7.97
C GLY A 140 -16.49 -2.51 -9.19
N LYS A 141 -16.33 -1.56 -10.14
CA LYS A 141 -15.42 -1.72 -11.27
C LYS A 141 -13.99 -1.55 -10.80
N LEU A 142 -13.10 -2.40 -11.28
CA LEU A 142 -11.69 -2.40 -10.93
C LEU A 142 -10.87 -1.50 -11.86
N HIS A 143 -9.89 -0.83 -11.27
CA HIS A 143 -8.97 0.07 -11.94
C HIS A 143 -7.53 -0.22 -11.49
N ILE A 144 -6.60 -0.18 -12.44
CA ILE A 144 -5.16 -0.13 -12.15
C ILE A 144 -4.71 1.30 -12.29
N THR A 145 -4.08 1.86 -11.24
CA THR A 145 -3.55 3.22 -11.24
C THR A 145 -2.07 3.25 -10.87
N LYS A 146 -1.39 4.28 -11.35
CA LYS A 146 -0.01 4.62 -10.99
C LYS A 146 -0.04 5.92 -10.20
N GLU A 147 0.43 5.85 -8.97
CA GLU A 147 0.41 6.99 -8.05
C GLU A 147 1.85 7.44 -7.77
N ALA A 148 2.18 8.66 -8.15
CA ALA A 148 3.51 9.21 -7.91
C ALA A 148 3.71 9.54 -6.42
N ASN A 149 4.91 9.35 -5.93
CA ASN A 149 5.34 9.69 -4.58
C ASN A 149 4.46 9.06 -3.49
N GLY A 150 3.80 9.86 -2.66
CA GLY A 150 2.91 9.41 -1.57
C GLY A 150 1.43 9.42 -1.92
N SER A 151 1.06 9.63 -3.19
CA SER A 151 -0.34 9.64 -3.62
C SER A 151 -1.01 8.27 -3.44
N ASN A 152 -2.34 8.28 -3.40
CA ASN A 152 -3.17 7.09 -3.20
C ASN A 152 -4.49 7.24 -3.95
N PRO A 153 -5.07 6.15 -4.49
CA PRO A 153 -6.36 6.16 -5.20
C PRO A 153 -7.54 6.74 -4.43
N VAL A 154 -7.50 6.72 -3.10
CA VAL A 154 -8.51 7.37 -2.23
C VAL A 154 -8.77 8.81 -2.64
N ARG A 155 -7.74 9.52 -3.10
CA ARG A 155 -7.85 10.91 -3.56
C ARG A 155 -8.75 11.08 -4.78
N ALA A 156 -8.84 10.04 -5.61
CA ALA A 156 -9.74 9.99 -6.76
C ALA A 156 -11.11 9.35 -6.42
N GLY A 157 -11.40 9.10 -5.14
CA GLY A 157 -12.63 8.44 -4.70
C GLY A 157 -12.67 6.94 -4.92
N LEU A 158 -11.52 6.31 -5.13
CA LEU A 158 -11.38 4.87 -5.30
C LEU A 158 -11.03 4.18 -3.98
N VAL A 159 -11.39 2.93 -3.85
CA VAL A 159 -11.02 2.08 -2.70
C VAL A 159 -9.81 1.23 -3.07
N PRO A 160 -8.64 1.46 -2.46
CA PRO A 160 -7.45 0.67 -2.74
C PRO A 160 -7.59 -0.76 -2.21
N LEU A 161 -7.20 -1.74 -3.02
CA LEU A 161 -7.32 -3.17 -2.71
C LEU A 161 -5.96 -3.85 -2.59
N LEU A 162 -5.08 -3.63 -3.54
CA LEU A 162 -3.73 -4.20 -3.63
C LEU A 162 -2.79 -3.10 -4.07
N GLY A 163 -1.67 -2.93 -3.38
CA GLY A 163 -0.67 -1.92 -3.71
C GLY A 163 0.74 -2.49 -3.74
N PHE A 164 1.52 -2.14 -4.76
CA PHE A 164 2.95 -2.45 -4.83
C PHE A 164 3.76 -1.17 -4.70
N ASP A 165 4.64 -1.14 -3.71
CA ASP A 165 5.61 -0.08 -3.52
C ASP A 165 6.74 -0.25 -4.54
N VAL A 166 6.93 0.74 -5.40
CA VAL A 166 8.01 0.79 -6.37
C VAL A 166 8.97 1.96 -6.14
N TRP A 167 8.95 2.53 -4.94
CA TRP A 167 10.06 3.32 -4.43
C TRP A 167 11.31 2.43 -4.32
N GLU A 168 12.47 2.95 -4.64
CA GLU A 168 13.72 2.17 -4.55
C GLU A 168 14.00 1.66 -3.15
N HIS A 169 13.61 2.39 -2.10
CA HIS A 169 13.75 1.92 -0.72
C HIS A 169 13.02 0.58 -0.43
N ALA A 170 11.98 0.26 -1.19
CA ALA A 170 11.23 -0.97 -1.01
C ALA A 170 11.98 -2.22 -1.50
N TYR A 171 12.92 -2.07 -2.45
CA TYR A 171 13.53 -3.22 -3.11
C TYR A 171 15.04 -3.14 -3.35
N TYR A 172 15.67 -1.99 -3.15
CA TYR A 172 17.06 -1.80 -3.59
C TYR A 172 18.07 -2.71 -2.86
N LEU A 173 17.85 -2.99 -1.57
CA LEU A 173 18.72 -3.89 -0.80
C LEU A 173 18.69 -5.33 -1.32
N ASP A 174 17.54 -5.78 -1.81
CA ASP A 174 17.34 -7.17 -2.25
C ASP A 174 17.53 -7.33 -3.77
N TYR A 175 17.12 -6.36 -4.55
CA TYR A 175 17.04 -6.44 -6.00
C TYR A 175 17.86 -5.37 -6.73
N GLN A 176 18.44 -4.40 -6.05
CA GLN A 176 19.12 -3.24 -6.61
C GLN A 176 18.23 -2.54 -7.66
N ASN A 177 18.70 -2.36 -8.89
CA ASN A 177 17.93 -1.73 -9.96
C ASN A 177 16.85 -2.63 -10.60
N ARG A 178 16.76 -3.88 -10.16
CA ARG A 178 15.85 -4.88 -10.77
C ARG A 178 14.42 -4.76 -10.27
N ARG A 179 13.76 -3.62 -10.53
CA ARG A 179 12.35 -3.40 -10.13
C ARG A 179 11.43 -4.50 -10.65
N ALA A 180 11.63 -4.97 -11.88
CA ALA A 180 10.81 -6.02 -12.47
C ALA A 180 10.86 -7.33 -11.66
N ASP A 181 12.03 -7.72 -11.16
CA ASP A 181 12.19 -8.91 -10.33
C ASP A 181 11.45 -8.74 -9.00
N HIS A 182 11.62 -7.59 -8.34
CA HIS A 182 10.86 -7.25 -7.13
C HIS A 182 9.36 -7.37 -7.35
N VAL A 183 8.83 -6.73 -8.39
CA VAL A 183 7.40 -6.78 -8.72
C VAL A 183 6.94 -8.21 -8.97
N ASN A 184 7.71 -9.00 -9.72
CA ASN A 184 7.35 -10.39 -10.01
C ASN A 184 7.35 -11.28 -8.77
N GLU A 185 8.31 -11.11 -7.87
CA GLU A 185 8.42 -11.92 -6.66
C GLU A 185 7.32 -11.60 -5.61
N LEU A 186 6.83 -10.37 -5.54
CA LEU A 186 5.79 -9.97 -4.59
C LEU A 186 4.51 -10.80 -4.69
N TRP A 187 4.16 -11.29 -5.88
CA TRP A 187 2.93 -12.08 -6.08
C TRP A 187 2.89 -13.33 -5.21
N SER A 188 4.03 -13.93 -4.90
CA SER A 188 4.13 -15.17 -4.13
C SER A 188 3.80 -15.01 -2.64
N ILE A 189 3.79 -13.79 -2.12
CA ILE A 189 3.55 -13.51 -0.69
C ILE A 189 2.24 -12.74 -0.44
N ILE A 190 1.40 -12.53 -1.44
CA ILE A 190 0.13 -11.83 -1.26
C ILE A 190 -0.86 -12.73 -0.53
N ASP A 191 -1.39 -12.26 0.58
CA ASP A 191 -2.50 -12.87 1.29
C ASP A 191 -3.82 -12.41 0.68
N TRP A 192 -4.29 -13.14 -0.32
CA TRP A 192 -5.54 -12.82 -1.01
C TRP A 192 -6.77 -12.80 -0.10
N LEU A 193 -6.74 -13.55 1.00
CA LEU A 193 -7.83 -13.56 1.97
C LEU A 193 -7.91 -12.25 2.77
N SER A 194 -6.77 -11.58 2.99
CA SER A 194 -6.76 -10.27 3.68
C SER A 194 -7.36 -9.15 2.83
N LEU A 195 -7.47 -9.33 1.51
CA LEU A 195 -7.99 -8.35 0.56
C LEU A 195 -9.50 -8.47 0.31
N ILE A 196 -10.17 -9.43 0.93
CA ILE A 196 -11.60 -9.73 0.70
C ILE A 196 -12.54 -8.81 1.50
N HIS A 197 -12.04 -7.91 2.32
CA HIS A 197 -12.84 -7.00 3.14
C HIS A 197 -13.39 -5.79 2.35
N ILE A 198 -14.02 -6.09 1.21
CA ILE A 198 -14.63 -5.09 0.34
C ILE A 198 -16.07 -5.49 0.04
#